data_00ecfee4c5b0d5ae9b2fca49bb1bc20e
#
_entry.id   00ecfee4c5b0d5ae9b2fca49bb1bc20e
#
_cell.length_a   1.000
_cell.length_b   1.000
_cell.length_c   1.000
_cell.angle_alpha   90.00
_cell.angle_beta   90.00
_cell.angle_gamma   90.00
#
_symmetry.space_group_name_H-M   'P 1'
#
loop_
_entity.id
_entity.type
_entity.pdbx_description
1 polymer ?
#
loop_
_entity_poly.entity_id
_entity_poly.type
_entity_poly.pdbx_seq_one_letter_code
_entity_poly.pdbx_strand_id
1 'polypeptide(L)'
;MGDRPICNSPIVIAEDSILLSKMIDDSLERAGFTNIKNFSNGQEAWDYLSQIHNDSDLYDKVNLVITDIEMPEMDGHRLTKLIKDDEHLKKIPVIIFSSLINEQMRQKGKELGADEQLSKPEIGHLITVMDELLARFKKQHSQQ
;
A
#
# COMPACT_ATOMS: atom_id res chain seq x y z
N MET A 1 -13.47 11.36 20.87
CA MET A 1 -13.43 10.80 20.14
C MET A 1 -12.93 11.27 19.04
N GLY A 2 -12.28 11.53 18.70
CA GLY A 2 -11.52 11.91 17.71
C GLY A 2 -12.09 11.58 16.39
N ASP A 3 -12.93 12.36 15.96
CA ASP A 3 -13.41 12.20 14.63
C ASP A 3 -12.26 12.50 13.69
N ARG A 4 -11.76 11.49 13.09
CA ARG A 4 -10.73 11.67 12.07
C ARG A 4 -11.36 12.31 10.83
N PRO A 5 -10.65 13.22 10.17
CA PRO A 5 -11.15 13.76 8.91
C PRO A 5 -11.23 12.65 7.85
N ILE A 6 -12.18 12.80 6.95
CA ILE A 6 -12.29 11.87 5.82
C ILE A 6 -11.10 12.06 4.89
N CYS A 7 -10.48 10.96 4.50
CA CYS A 7 -9.35 10.95 3.58
C CYS A 7 -9.74 10.16 2.34
N ASN A 8 -9.81 10.81 1.19
CA ASN A 8 -10.15 10.14 -0.06
C ASN A 8 -8.93 9.87 -0.95
N SER A 9 -7.75 9.91 -0.38
CA SER A 9 -6.55 9.50 -1.12
C SER A 9 -6.71 8.06 -1.58
N PRO A 10 -6.42 7.74 -2.85
CA PRO A 10 -6.60 6.39 -3.36
C PRO A 10 -5.54 5.44 -2.82
N ILE A 11 -6.01 4.34 -2.24
CA ILE A 11 -5.18 3.32 -1.61
C ILE A 11 -5.36 2.01 -2.37
N VAL A 12 -4.27 1.35 -2.74
CA VAL A 12 -4.30 0.03 -3.37
C VAL A 12 -3.85 -0.99 -2.33
N ILE A 13 -4.62 -2.06 -2.17
CA ILE A 13 -4.30 -3.13 -1.22
C ILE A 13 -4.23 -4.46 -1.97
N ALA A 14 -3.15 -5.21 -1.77
CA ALA A 14 -2.98 -6.57 -2.28
C ALA A 14 -2.98 -7.52 -1.10
N GLU A 15 -4.01 -8.35 -0.98
CA GLU A 15 -4.20 -9.29 0.12
C GLU A 15 -5.04 -10.45 -0.36
N ASP A 16 -4.54 -11.69 -0.27
CA ASP A 16 -5.25 -12.84 -0.81
C ASP A 16 -6.29 -13.43 0.14
N SER A 17 -6.24 -13.12 1.43
CA SER A 17 -7.25 -13.58 2.37
C SER A 17 -8.46 -12.66 2.32
N ILE A 18 -9.59 -13.19 1.92
CA ILE A 18 -10.85 -12.43 1.86
C ILE A 18 -11.20 -11.89 3.24
N LEU A 19 -11.04 -12.71 4.28
CA LEU A 19 -11.35 -12.29 5.64
C LEU A 19 -10.44 -11.15 6.10
N LEU A 20 -9.13 -11.28 5.89
CA LEU A 20 -8.20 -10.23 6.30
C LEU A 20 -8.39 -8.95 5.50
N SER A 21 -8.65 -9.07 4.20
CA SER A 21 -8.93 -7.91 3.36
C SER A 21 -10.13 -7.14 3.89
N LYS A 22 -11.20 -7.86 4.26
CA LYS A 22 -12.38 -7.21 4.81
C LYS A 22 -12.10 -6.55 6.15
N MET A 23 -11.32 -7.20 7.02
CA MET A 23 -10.96 -6.63 8.32
C MET A 23 -10.14 -5.35 8.16
N ILE A 24 -9.20 -5.35 7.22
CA ILE A 24 -8.41 -4.17 6.92
C ILE A 24 -9.33 -3.05 6.41
N ASP A 25 -10.18 -3.35 5.44
CA ASP A 25 -11.10 -2.37 4.87
C ASP A 25 -11.98 -1.75 5.94
N ASP A 26 -12.58 -2.58 6.81
CA ASP A 26 -13.46 -2.08 7.86
C ASP A 26 -12.72 -1.14 8.81
N SER A 27 -11.48 -1.49 9.16
CA SER A 27 -10.67 -0.66 10.05
C SER A 27 -10.29 0.65 9.38
N LEU A 28 -9.91 0.61 8.10
CA LEU A 28 -9.52 1.81 7.36
C LEU A 28 -10.72 2.73 7.13
N GLU A 29 -11.89 2.16 6.83
CA GLU A 29 -13.10 2.96 6.66
C GLU A 29 -13.47 3.68 7.96
N ARG A 30 -13.36 2.99 9.10
CA ARG A 30 -13.60 3.63 10.39
C ARG A 30 -12.60 4.74 10.69
N ALA A 31 -11.40 4.65 10.13
CA ALA A 31 -10.38 5.68 10.28
C ALA A 31 -10.54 6.83 9.27
N GLY A 32 -11.54 6.76 8.40
CA GLY A 32 -11.83 7.83 7.46
C GLY A 32 -11.33 7.64 6.04
N PHE A 33 -10.68 6.51 5.74
CA PHE A 33 -10.20 6.24 4.38
C PHE A 33 -11.36 5.72 3.53
N THR A 34 -11.71 6.43 2.48
CA THR A 34 -12.91 6.16 1.69
C THR A 34 -12.64 5.66 0.28
N ASN A 35 -11.38 5.66 -0.16
CA ASN A 35 -11.05 5.33 -1.54
C ASN A 35 -10.05 4.18 -1.57
N ILE A 36 -10.56 2.96 -1.39
CA ILE A 36 -9.72 1.76 -1.28
C ILE A 36 -10.05 0.83 -2.44
N LYS A 37 -9.01 0.35 -3.12
CA LYS A 37 -9.14 -0.61 -4.20
C LYS A 37 -8.39 -1.88 -3.81
N ASN A 38 -9.09 -3.01 -3.76
CA ASN A 38 -8.53 -4.28 -3.32
C ASN A 38 -8.24 -5.22 -4.47
N PHE A 39 -7.11 -5.90 -4.36
CA PHE A 39 -6.73 -6.96 -5.30
C PHE A 39 -6.39 -8.22 -4.50
N SER A 40 -6.70 -9.38 -5.06
CA SER A 40 -6.55 -10.64 -4.34
C SER A 40 -5.15 -11.24 -4.44
N ASN A 41 -4.26 -10.67 -5.25
CA ASN A 41 -2.87 -11.10 -5.31
C ASN A 41 -2.01 -10.01 -5.95
N GLY A 42 -0.71 -10.23 -5.93
CA GLY A 42 0.22 -9.24 -6.46
C GLY A 42 0.12 -9.06 -7.97
N GLN A 43 -0.23 -10.13 -8.70
CA GLN A 43 -0.34 -10.03 -10.14
C GLN A 43 -1.50 -9.11 -10.56
N GLU A 44 -2.65 -9.26 -9.89
CA GLU A 44 -3.80 -8.40 -10.18
C GLU A 44 -3.51 -6.93 -9.84
N ALA A 45 -2.84 -6.69 -8.72
CA ALA A 45 -2.43 -5.34 -8.34
C ALA A 45 -1.46 -4.77 -9.38
N TRP A 46 -0.49 -5.58 -9.81
CA TRP A 46 0.47 -5.13 -10.82
C TRP A 46 -0.20 -4.87 -12.17
N ASP A 47 -1.13 -5.74 -12.57
CA ASP A 47 -1.87 -5.54 -13.82
C ASP A 47 -2.56 -4.18 -13.83
N TYR A 48 -3.19 -3.82 -12.71
CA TYR A 48 -3.82 -2.51 -12.58
C TYR A 48 -2.79 -1.38 -12.64
N LEU A 49 -1.74 -1.47 -11.82
CA LEU A 49 -0.74 -0.41 -11.74
C LEU A 49 0.01 -0.23 -13.06
N SER A 50 0.30 -1.33 -13.76
CA SER A 50 1.00 -1.26 -15.03
C SER A 50 0.15 -0.64 -16.14
N GLN A 51 -1.18 -0.71 -16.01
CA GLN A 51 -2.06 -0.06 -16.98
C GLN A 51 -2.08 1.46 -16.79
N ILE A 52 -1.88 1.94 -15.57
CA ILE A 52 -2.02 3.37 -15.27
C ILE A 52 -0.68 4.08 -15.04
N HIS A 53 0.45 3.37 -15.10
CA HIS A 53 1.74 3.93 -14.68
C HIS A 53 2.18 5.16 -15.49
N ASN A 54 1.72 5.29 -16.72
CA ASN A 54 2.05 6.45 -17.56
C ASN A 54 0.91 7.48 -17.64
N ASP A 55 -0.16 7.28 -16.90
CA ASP A 55 -1.28 8.21 -16.95
C ASP A 55 -0.90 9.55 -16.34
N SER A 56 -1.33 10.64 -16.97
CA SER A 56 -1.06 11.98 -16.45
C SER A 56 -1.72 12.22 -15.10
N ASP A 57 -2.79 11.46 -14.80
CA ASP A 57 -3.52 11.56 -13.54
C ASP A 57 -3.19 10.38 -12.61
N LEU A 58 -2.00 9.79 -12.74
CA LEU A 58 -1.61 8.62 -11.93
C LEU A 58 -1.82 8.85 -10.44
N TYR A 59 -1.43 10.01 -9.93
CA TYR A 59 -1.50 10.27 -8.49
C TYR A 59 -2.90 10.63 -8.02
N ASP A 60 -3.86 10.76 -8.94
CA ASP A 60 -5.28 10.81 -8.60
C ASP A 60 -5.86 9.40 -8.47
N LYS A 61 -5.11 8.38 -8.90
CA LYS A 61 -5.55 6.98 -8.91
C LYS A 61 -4.87 6.12 -7.85
N VAL A 62 -3.66 6.47 -7.42
CA VAL A 62 -2.96 5.72 -6.37
C VAL A 62 -1.97 6.64 -5.64
N ASN A 63 -2.05 6.63 -4.30
CA ASN A 63 -1.14 7.40 -3.44
C ASN A 63 -0.41 6.52 -2.44
N LEU A 64 -0.83 5.26 -2.29
CA LEU A 64 -0.23 4.33 -1.33
C LEU A 64 -0.58 2.91 -1.74
N VAL A 65 0.38 2.00 -1.59
CA VAL A 65 0.15 0.58 -1.81
C VAL A 65 0.44 -0.15 -0.51
N ILE A 66 -0.48 -1.01 -0.09
CA ILE A 66 -0.30 -1.90 1.06
C ILE A 66 -0.33 -3.32 0.51
N THR A 67 0.68 -4.13 0.80
CA THR A 67 0.73 -5.48 0.28
C THR A 67 1.16 -6.49 1.33
N ASP A 68 0.52 -7.67 1.30
CA ASP A 68 1.05 -8.83 2.02
C ASP A 68 2.28 -9.34 1.28
N ILE A 69 3.00 -10.26 1.86
CA ILE A 69 4.16 -10.90 1.22
C ILE A 69 3.70 -12.17 0.50
N GLU A 70 3.11 -13.12 1.23
CA GLU A 70 2.74 -14.40 0.66
C GLU A 70 1.40 -14.36 -0.04
N MET A 71 1.42 -14.39 -1.34
CA MET A 71 0.23 -14.38 -2.18
C MET A 71 0.47 -15.25 -3.41
N PRO A 72 -0.60 -15.84 -3.98
CA PRO A 72 -0.44 -16.59 -5.22
C PRO A 72 -0.12 -15.65 -6.39
N GLU A 73 0.38 -16.20 -7.46
CA GLU A 73 0.72 -15.54 -8.71
C GLU A 73 1.89 -14.58 -8.60
N MET A 74 1.88 -13.63 -7.69
CA MET A 74 2.99 -12.71 -7.48
C MET A 74 3.00 -12.31 -6.00
N ASP A 75 4.12 -12.50 -5.31
CA ASP A 75 4.23 -12.12 -3.91
C ASP A 75 4.49 -10.62 -3.73
N GLY A 76 4.42 -10.19 -2.47
CA GLY A 76 4.54 -8.76 -2.15
C GLY A 76 5.94 -8.20 -2.37
N HIS A 77 6.98 -9.02 -2.26
CA HIS A 77 8.34 -8.57 -2.55
C HIS A 77 8.50 -8.29 -4.04
N ARG A 78 7.98 -9.17 -4.88
CA ARG A 78 8.05 -8.97 -6.32
C ARG A 78 7.25 -7.74 -6.74
N LEU A 79 6.05 -7.59 -6.17
CA LEU A 79 5.22 -6.42 -6.46
C LEU A 79 5.95 -5.13 -6.06
N THR A 80 6.57 -5.11 -4.87
CA THR A 80 7.34 -3.95 -4.40
C THR A 80 8.48 -3.64 -5.38
N LYS A 81 9.20 -4.66 -5.83
CA LYS A 81 10.29 -4.46 -6.77
C LYS A 81 9.80 -3.83 -8.06
N LEU A 82 8.71 -4.35 -8.62
CA LEU A 82 8.17 -3.82 -9.88
C LEU A 82 7.72 -2.38 -9.73
N ILE A 83 7.11 -2.04 -8.61
CA ILE A 83 6.69 -0.66 -8.34
C ILE A 83 7.91 0.25 -8.23
N LYS A 84 8.91 -0.16 -7.47
CA LYS A 84 10.08 0.69 -7.20
C LYS A 84 11.06 0.77 -8.37
N ASP A 85 10.95 -0.16 -9.33
CA ASP A 85 11.73 -0.09 -10.56
C ASP A 85 11.05 0.75 -11.64
N ASP A 86 9.79 1.12 -11.46
CA ASP A 86 9.06 1.92 -12.43
C ASP A 86 9.30 3.40 -12.20
N GLU A 87 9.56 4.14 -13.26
CA GLU A 87 9.94 5.55 -13.18
C GLU A 87 8.89 6.42 -12.50
N HIS A 88 7.62 6.13 -12.69
CA HIS A 88 6.54 6.93 -12.11
C HIS A 88 5.98 6.32 -10.83
N LEU A 89 5.81 5.00 -10.80
CA LEU A 89 5.25 4.31 -9.64
C LEU A 89 6.19 4.32 -8.43
N LYS A 90 7.50 4.42 -8.66
CA LYS A 90 8.48 4.39 -7.55
C LYS A 90 8.28 5.49 -6.52
N LYS A 91 7.60 6.57 -6.90
CA LYS A 91 7.33 7.69 -5.99
C LYS A 91 6.20 7.38 -5.02
N ILE A 92 5.42 6.35 -5.29
CA ILE A 92 4.29 5.96 -4.46
C ILE A 92 4.80 5.12 -3.29
N PRO A 93 4.47 5.48 -2.03
CA PRO A 93 4.93 4.69 -0.90
C PRO A 93 4.32 3.29 -0.88
N VAL A 94 5.11 2.31 -0.45
CA VAL A 94 4.68 0.92 -0.34
C VAL A 94 4.88 0.47 1.10
N ILE A 95 3.82 -0.05 1.71
CA ILE A 95 3.85 -0.67 3.04
C ILE A 95 3.70 -2.17 2.86
N ILE A 96 4.64 -2.93 3.39
CA ILE A 96 4.48 -4.38 3.50
C ILE A 96 3.81 -4.67 4.84
N PHE A 97 2.67 -5.33 4.81
CA PHE A 97 1.88 -5.64 6.00
C PHE A 97 1.62 -7.14 6.01
N SER A 98 2.35 -7.89 6.83
CA SER A 98 2.35 -9.35 6.78
C SER A 98 2.38 -9.96 8.17
N SER A 99 1.82 -11.16 8.30
CA SER A 99 1.86 -11.89 9.56
C SER A 99 3.21 -12.56 9.78
N LEU A 100 4.03 -12.71 8.75
CA LEU A 100 5.32 -13.39 8.85
C LEU A 100 6.45 -12.51 8.37
N ILE A 101 6.92 -11.62 9.24
CA ILE A 101 8.11 -10.83 8.93
C ILE A 101 9.23 -11.27 9.85
N ASN A 102 10.26 -11.92 9.30
CA ASN A 102 11.48 -12.23 10.03
C ASN A 102 12.59 -11.29 9.57
N GLU A 103 13.77 -11.44 10.14
CA GLU A 103 14.89 -10.55 9.85
C GLU A 103 15.28 -10.57 8.36
N GLN A 104 15.30 -11.76 7.76
CA GLN A 104 15.66 -11.89 6.35
C GLN A 104 14.64 -11.23 5.44
N MET A 105 13.35 -11.41 5.74
CA MET A 105 12.28 -10.79 4.97
C MET A 105 12.31 -9.28 5.12
N ARG A 106 12.59 -8.79 6.33
CA ARG A 106 12.68 -7.35 6.59
C ARG A 106 13.83 -6.73 5.82
N GLN A 107 14.98 -7.41 5.81
CA GLN A 107 16.13 -6.94 5.05
C GLN A 107 15.83 -6.92 3.55
N LYS A 108 15.18 -7.97 3.04
CA LYS A 108 14.82 -8.04 1.63
C LYS A 108 13.86 -6.90 1.25
N GLY A 109 12.83 -6.67 2.06
CA GLY A 109 11.88 -5.58 1.80
C GLY A 109 12.55 -4.22 1.78
N LYS A 110 13.49 -4.00 2.70
CA LYS A 110 14.25 -2.76 2.76
C LYS A 110 15.08 -2.56 1.49
N GLU A 111 15.78 -3.61 1.05
CA GLU A 111 16.61 -3.56 -0.16
C GLU A 111 15.77 -3.29 -1.42
N LEU A 112 14.55 -3.76 -1.45
CA LEU A 112 13.64 -3.54 -2.58
C LEU A 112 13.02 -2.15 -2.57
N GLY A 113 13.16 -1.41 -1.48
CA GLY A 113 12.65 -0.05 -1.40
C GLY A 113 11.31 0.12 -0.71
N ALA A 114 10.82 -0.91 0.00
CA ALA A 114 9.59 -0.76 0.78
C ALA A 114 9.76 0.40 1.77
N ASP A 115 8.75 1.25 1.85
CA ASP A 115 8.81 2.43 2.72
C ASP A 115 8.58 2.07 4.18
N GLU A 116 7.76 1.05 4.45
CA GLU A 116 7.54 0.53 5.79
C GLU A 116 7.20 -0.95 5.74
N GLN A 117 7.47 -1.64 6.84
CA GLN A 117 7.16 -3.05 6.96
C GLN A 117 6.58 -3.28 8.34
N LEU A 118 5.34 -3.74 8.39
CA LEU A 118 4.59 -3.89 9.63
C LEU A 118 4.04 -5.30 9.78
N SER A 119 3.93 -5.74 11.02
CA SER A 119 3.37 -7.06 11.33
C SER A 119 1.87 -6.97 11.56
N LYS A 120 1.13 -7.91 10.99
CA LYS A 120 -0.27 -8.10 11.37
C LYS A 120 -0.29 -8.67 12.80
N PRO A 121 -1.25 -8.33 13.61
CA PRO A 121 -2.46 -7.55 13.36
C PRO A 121 -2.39 -6.08 13.79
N GLU A 122 -1.25 -5.44 13.70
CA GLU A 122 -1.05 -4.09 14.21
C GLU A 122 -1.70 -3.02 13.33
N ILE A 123 -3.03 -3.06 13.22
CA ILE A 123 -3.78 -2.14 12.34
C ILE A 123 -3.69 -0.69 12.80
N GLY A 124 -3.68 -0.46 14.13
CA GLY A 124 -3.51 0.90 14.65
C GLY A 124 -2.19 1.51 14.21
N HIS A 125 -1.12 0.73 14.24
CA HIS A 125 0.20 1.18 13.78
C HIS A 125 0.19 1.40 12.26
N LEU A 126 -0.50 0.51 11.52
CA LEU A 126 -0.65 0.68 10.08
C LEU A 126 -1.28 2.04 9.75
N ILE A 127 -2.37 2.39 10.45
CA ILE A 127 -3.06 3.65 10.20
C ILE A 127 -2.15 4.85 10.47
N THR A 128 -1.38 4.81 11.57
CA THR A 128 -0.43 5.87 11.89
C THR A 128 0.61 6.04 10.78
N VAL A 129 1.16 4.94 10.29
CA VAL A 129 2.17 4.97 9.23
C VAL A 129 1.55 5.46 7.91
N MET A 130 0.32 5.04 7.61
CA MET A 130 -0.39 5.51 6.43
C MET A 130 -0.53 7.03 6.45
N ASP A 131 -0.93 7.59 7.60
CA ASP A 131 -1.08 9.04 7.73
C ASP A 131 0.25 9.75 7.45
N GLU A 132 1.33 9.23 8.02
CA GLU A 132 2.65 9.83 7.83
C GLU A 132 3.11 9.78 6.38
N LEU A 133 2.95 8.63 5.74
CA LEU A 133 3.40 8.46 4.35
C LEU A 133 2.54 9.27 3.39
N LEU A 134 1.22 9.30 3.61
CA LEU A 134 0.33 10.09 2.77
C LEU A 134 0.60 11.59 2.92
N ALA A 135 0.88 12.06 4.13
CA ALA A 135 1.21 13.46 4.35
C ALA A 135 2.49 13.85 3.61
N ARG A 136 3.51 12.98 3.66
CA ARG A 136 4.75 13.21 2.94
C ARG A 136 4.53 13.22 1.42
N PHE A 137 3.77 12.26 0.94
CA PHE A 137 3.48 12.15 -0.49
C PHE A 137 2.75 13.39 -1.00
N LYS A 138 1.72 13.84 -0.29
CA LYS A 138 0.96 15.03 -0.66
C LYS A 138 1.84 16.27 -0.66
N LYS A 139 2.73 16.40 0.34
CA LYS A 139 3.63 17.55 0.42
C LYS A 139 4.56 17.58 -0.79
N GLN A 140 5.05 16.42 -1.24
CA GLN A 140 5.95 16.34 -2.38
C GLN A 140 5.26 16.65 -3.71
N HIS A 141 3.96 16.34 -3.80
CA HIS A 141 3.24 16.46 -5.08
C HIS A 141 2.25 17.61 -5.16
N SER A 142 2.00 18.33 -4.08
CA SER A 142 1.07 19.47 -4.08
C SER A 142 1.72 20.79 -4.41
N GLN A 143 3.03 20.82 -4.58
CA GLN A 143 3.77 22.03 -4.87
C GLN A 143 4.07 22.20 -6.35
N GLN A 144 3.38 21.49 -7.18
CA GLN A 144 3.63 21.55 -8.62
C GLN A 144 2.70 22.51 -9.33
#